data_1a3276b38356e78eae1c6ec4e09002cd
#
_entry.id   1a3276b38356e78eae1c6ec4e09002cd
#
_cell.length_a   1.000
_cell.length_b   1.000
_cell.length_c   1.000
_cell.angle_alpha   90.00
_cell.angle_beta   90.00
_cell.angle_gamma   90.00
#
_symmetry.space_group_name_H-M   'P 1'
#
loop_
_entity.id
_entity.type
_entity.pdbx_description
1 polymer ?
#
loop_
_entity_poly.entity_id
_entity_poly.type
_entity_poly.pdbx_seq_one_letter_code
_entity_poly.pdbx_strand_id
1 'polypeptide(L)'
;MSEKTQIVPVTITLRSVQLCADSPLSLFSGAKEAELLSALASQELLGAEHSETNFMVRGTLAVEDGRLTLSYAEPQTSGMEGTTTQLLFDLDAPQRITLMRSGAVSTAMTFEPQQRHVTFYETDYFSFELCTVAAKVSNSLSAAGGTLDLVYFVELRGADMEHTHLSLCVEPCESAEEPVYTQITEMADAEIIR
;
A
#
# COMPACT_ATOMS: atom_id res chain seq x y z
N MET A 1 -17.75 -29.18 4.98
CA MET A 1 -16.96 -29.48 3.77
C MET A 1 -15.81 -28.49 3.80
N SER A 2 -14.57 -28.95 3.95
CA SER A 2 -13.41 -28.03 3.97
C SER A 2 -13.21 -27.51 2.55
N GLU A 3 -13.49 -26.22 2.31
CA GLU A 3 -13.11 -25.60 1.06
C GLU A 3 -11.60 -25.64 0.92
N LYS A 4 -11.14 -26.02 -0.24
CA LYS A 4 -9.73 -26.24 -0.51
C LYS A 4 -9.10 -24.86 -0.71
N THR A 5 -8.20 -24.45 0.18
CA THR A 5 -7.40 -23.22 0.02
C THR A 5 -6.73 -23.25 -1.34
N GLN A 6 -7.05 -22.30 -2.19
CA GLN A 6 -6.39 -22.11 -3.49
C GLN A 6 -5.25 -21.11 -3.30
N ILE A 7 -4.01 -21.55 -3.48
CA ILE A 7 -2.82 -20.71 -3.43
C ILE A 7 -2.27 -20.57 -4.84
N VAL A 8 -2.09 -19.35 -5.31
CA VAL A 8 -1.58 -19.02 -6.65
C VAL A 8 -0.31 -18.18 -6.50
N PRO A 9 0.82 -18.58 -7.10
CA PRO A 9 1.99 -17.72 -7.17
C PRO A 9 1.69 -16.52 -8.07
N VAL A 10 2.17 -15.33 -7.67
CA VAL A 10 1.90 -14.08 -8.37
C VAL A 10 3.14 -13.21 -8.46
N THR A 11 3.17 -12.36 -9.48
CA THR A 11 4.04 -11.21 -9.58
C THR A 11 3.26 -9.98 -9.14
N ILE A 12 3.84 -9.18 -8.28
CA ILE A 12 3.26 -7.97 -7.71
C ILE A 12 4.11 -6.81 -8.19
N THR A 13 3.52 -5.88 -8.94
CA THR A 13 4.12 -4.58 -9.25
C THR A 13 3.50 -3.55 -8.31
N LEU A 14 4.34 -2.89 -7.52
CA LEU A 14 3.94 -1.91 -6.52
C LEU A 14 4.54 -0.55 -6.85
N ARG A 15 3.68 0.48 -6.76
CA ARG A 15 4.07 1.88 -6.75
C ARG A 15 3.49 2.54 -5.51
N SER A 16 4.32 3.22 -4.74
CA SER A 16 3.92 4.01 -3.58
C SER A 16 4.48 5.42 -3.70
N VAL A 17 3.61 6.42 -3.65
CA VAL A 17 3.99 7.83 -3.59
C VAL A 17 3.58 8.37 -2.21
N GLN A 18 4.54 8.91 -1.50
CA GLN A 18 4.37 9.43 -0.15
C GLN A 18 4.70 10.92 -0.10
N LEU A 19 3.85 11.68 0.55
CA LEU A 19 3.98 13.11 0.77
C LEU A 19 3.92 13.41 2.27
N CYS A 20 4.92 14.13 2.79
CA CYS A 20 4.86 14.66 4.15
C CYS A 20 4.00 15.94 4.17
N ALA A 21 3.01 16.01 5.04
CA ALA A 21 2.17 17.19 5.20
C ALA A 21 2.59 18.00 6.44
N ASP A 22 2.88 19.28 6.22
CA ASP A 22 3.34 20.19 7.28
C ASP A 22 2.26 20.59 8.31
N SER A 23 0.99 20.22 8.09
CA SER A 23 -0.11 20.56 9.01
C SER A 23 -1.29 19.60 8.95
N PRO A 24 -1.50 18.79 10.00
CA PRO A 24 -2.53 17.75 10.02
C PRO A 24 -3.96 18.26 10.12
N LEU A 25 -4.20 19.35 10.85
CA LEU A 25 -5.55 19.79 11.20
C LEU A 25 -6.32 20.51 10.08
N SER A 26 -5.63 21.00 9.05
CA SER A 26 -6.28 21.73 7.94
C SER A 26 -6.85 20.82 6.85
N LEU A 27 -6.51 19.53 6.87
CA LEU A 27 -6.81 18.57 5.80
C LEU A 27 -8.16 17.85 5.95
N PHE A 28 -8.74 17.87 7.15
CA PHE A 28 -10.01 17.20 7.44
C PHE A 28 -11.27 18.05 7.19
N SER A 29 -11.15 19.26 6.66
CA SER A 29 -12.32 20.00 6.17
C SER A 29 -12.61 19.59 4.72
N GLY A 30 -13.67 18.87 4.48
CA GLY A 30 -14.02 18.10 3.28
C GLY A 30 -13.76 18.71 1.88
N ALA A 31 -13.57 20.03 1.76
CA ALA A 31 -13.22 20.67 0.48
C ALA A 31 -11.73 20.50 0.11
N LYS A 32 -10.85 20.48 1.11
CA LYS A 32 -9.40 20.31 0.89
C LYS A 32 -9.00 18.86 0.64
N GLU A 33 -9.74 17.91 1.18
CA GLU A 33 -9.55 16.49 0.95
C GLU A 33 -9.75 16.12 -0.53
N ALA A 34 -10.80 16.64 -1.16
CA ALA A 34 -11.05 16.42 -2.59
C ALA A 34 -9.97 17.05 -3.49
N GLU A 35 -9.42 18.21 -3.11
CA GLU A 35 -8.32 18.87 -3.84
C GLU A 35 -7.01 18.08 -3.72
N LEU A 36 -6.70 17.57 -2.52
CA LEU A 36 -5.52 16.73 -2.28
C LEU A 36 -5.61 15.38 -3.01
N LEU A 37 -6.78 14.77 -3.00
CA LEU A 37 -7.05 13.55 -3.76
C LEU A 37 -6.88 13.77 -5.26
N SER A 38 -7.35 14.91 -5.77
CA SER A 38 -7.16 15.30 -7.16
C SER A 38 -5.68 15.55 -7.49
N ALA A 39 -4.94 16.20 -6.60
CA ALA A 39 -3.52 16.48 -6.77
C ALA A 39 -2.67 15.20 -6.72
N LEU A 40 -2.94 14.30 -5.77
CA LEU A 40 -2.28 12.97 -5.70
C LEU A 40 -2.58 12.11 -6.92
N ALA A 41 -3.79 12.21 -7.47
CA ALA A 41 -4.20 11.45 -8.65
C ALA A 41 -3.65 12.05 -9.97
N SER A 42 -3.36 13.35 -10.03
CA SER A 42 -2.99 14.07 -11.26
C SER A 42 -1.49 14.31 -11.44
N GLN A 43 -0.62 13.82 -10.56
CA GLN A 43 0.83 14.12 -10.57
C GLN A 43 1.18 15.63 -10.54
N GLU A 44 0.23 16.51 -10.20
CA GLU A 44 0.44 17.96 -10.16
C GLU A 44 1.30 18.42 -8.96
N LEU A 45 1.85 17.48 -8.19
CA LEU A 45 2.70 17.75 -7.02
C LEU A 45 4.18 18.00 -7.37
N LEU A 46 4.46 18.48 -8.54
CA LEU A 46 5.81 18.78 -9.06
C LEU A 46 6.66 19.74 -8.21
N GLY A 47 6.18 20.21 -7.07
CA GLY A 47 6.90 21.12 -6.17
C GLY A 47 6.92 20.69 -4.71
N ALA A 48 6.24 19.61 -4.30
CA ALA A 48 6.26 19.09 -2.93
C ALA A 48 7.36 18.02 -2.77
N GLU A 49 8.03 18.01 -1.61
CA GLU A 49 8.94 16.92 -1.27
C GLU A 49 8.12 15.64 -1.19
N HIS A 50 8.38 14.70 -2.08
CA HIS A 50 7.72 13.40 -2.12
C HIS A 50 8.76 12.28 -2.21
N SER A 51 8.40 11.15 -1.67
CA SER A 51 9.14 9.89 -1.81
C SER A 51 8.36 8.97 -2.72
N GLU A 52 9.00 8.41 -3.71
CA GLU A 52 8.41 7.41 -4.61
C GLU A 52 9.17 6.10 -4.51
N THR A 53 8.43 5.02 -4.29
CA THR A 53 8.96 3.66 -4.22
C THR A 53 8.27 2.81 -5.27
N ASN A 54 9.05 2.24 -6.18
CA ASN A 54 8.59 1.32 -7.22
C ASN A 54 9.37 0.02 -7.14
N PHE A 55 8.67 -1.10 -7.08
CA PHE A 55 9.33 -2.40 -7.15
C PHE A 55 8.39 -3.49 -7.70
N MET A 56 9.02 -4.58 -8.13
CA MET A 56 8.33 -5.80 -8.52
C MET A 56 8.84 -6.95 -7.64
N VAL A 57 7.91 -7.71 -7.07
CA VAL A 57 8.24 -8.87 -6.22
C VAL A 57 7.38 -10.08 -6.57
N ARG A 58 7.86 -11.25 -6.19
CA ARG A 58 7.07 -12.48 -6.18
C ARG A 58 6.32 -12.61 -4.87
N GLY A 59 5.11 -13.14 -4.95
CA GLY A 59 4.28 -13.37 -3.79
C GLY A 59 3.31 -14.53 -4.01
N THR A 60 2.38 -14.66 -3.07
CA THR A 60 1.30 -15.64 -3.14
C THR A 60 -0.04 -14.96 -2.94
N LEU A 61 -1.02 -15.40 -3.71
CA LEU A 61 -2.42 -15.02 -3.59
C LEU A 61 -3.19 -16.24 -3.11
N ALA A 62 -3.83 -16.15 -1.97
CA ALA A 62 -4.63 -17.21 -1.40
C ALA A 62 -6.09 -16.77 -1.27
N VAL A 63 -7.02 -17.70 -1.58
CA VAL A 63 -8.45 -17.51 -1.31
C VAL A 63 -8.91 -18.67 -0.45
N GLU A 64 -9.47 -18.36 0.71
CA GLU A 64 -9.99 -19.29 1.68
C GLU A 64 -11.22 -18.72 2.38
N ASP A 65 -12.30 -19.46 2.42
CA ASP A 65 -13.55 -19.09 3.11
C ASP A 65 -14.06 -17.67 2.73
N GLY A 66 -13.95 -17.30 1.46
CA GLY A 66 -14.38 -15.98 0.97
C GLY A 66 -13.42 -14.83 1.29
N ARG A 67 -12.26 -15.12 1.90
CA ARG A 67 -11.20 -14.14 2.18
C ARG A 67 -10.06 -14.28 1.20
N LEU A 68 -9.59 -13.15 0.69
CA LEU A 68 -8.38 -13.09 -0.13
C LEU A 68 -7.21 -12.56 0.72
N THR A 69 -6.08 -13.25 0.58
CA THR A 69 -4.81 -12.86 1.21
C THR A 69 -3.74 -12.79 0.13
N LEU A 70 -3.15 -11.61 -0.08
CA LEU A 70 -1.96 -11.40 -0.88
C LEU A 70 -0.76 -11.28 0.06
N SER A 71 0.29 -12.08 -0.14
CA SER A 71 1.48 -12.10 0.75
C SER A 71 2.76 -12.01 -0.04
N TYR A 72 3.71 -11.18 0.43
CA TYR A 72 5.05 -11.05 -0.16
C TYR A 72 6.08 -10.62 0.89
N ALA A 73 7.36 -10.93 0.64
CA ALA A 73 8.47 -10.41 1.41
C ALA A 73 8.84 -9.01 0.91
N GLU A 74 9.06 -8.07 1.83
CA GLU A 74 9.48 -6.71 1.50
C GLU A 74 10.91 -6.72 0.92
N PRO A 75 11.11 -6.07 -0.24
CA PRO A 75 12.45 -5.95 -0.81
C PRO A 75 13.31 -4.94 -0.02
N GLN A 76 14.63 -5.01 -0.17
CA GLN A 76 15.56 -4.04 0.44
C GLN A 76 15.24 -2.60 0.04
N THR A 77 14.77 -2.40 -1.19
CA THR A 77 14.40 -1.08 -1.72
C THR A 77 13.21 -0.43 -1.04
N SER A 78 12.38 -1.21 -0.31
CA SER A 78 11.26 -0.65 0.47
C SER A 78 11.69 -0.04 1.81
N GLY A 79 12.93 -0.27 2.25
CA GLY A 79 13.40 0.11 3.59
C GLY A 79 12.84 -0.75 4.72
N MET A 80 12.14 -1.85 4.40
CA MET A 80 11.50 -2.76 5.35
C MET A 80 12.02 -4.20 5.19
N GLU A 81 13.30 -4.35 4.90
CA GLU A 81 13.93 -5.67 4.78
C GLU A 81 13.69 -6.53 6.03
N GLY A 82 13.44 -7.83 5.83
CA GLY A 82 13.10 -8.75 6.91
C GLY A 82 11.66 -8.71 7.36
N THR A 83 10.80 -7.96 6.64
CA THR A 83 9.36 -7.87 6.89
C THR A 83 8.59 -8.64 5.82
N THR A 84 7.53 -9.33 6.24
CA THR A 84 6.52 -9.89 5.34
C THR A 84 5.29 -9.02 5.38
N THR A 85 4.81 -8.60 4.23
CA THR A 85 3.57 -7.84 4.07
C THR A 85 2.45 -8.74 3.56
N GLN A 86 1.28 -8.61 4.17
CA GLN A 86 0.05 -9.29 3.78
C GLN A 86 -1.06 -8.26 3.60
N LEU A 87 -1.80 -8.34 2.50
CA LEU A 87 -3.04 -7.61 2.27
C LEU A 87 -4.20 -8.59 2.37
N LEU A 88 -5.14 -8.31 3.26
CA LEU A 88 -6.29 -9.17 3.56
C LEU A 88 -7.59 -8.39 3.37
N PHE A 89 -8.56 -9.02 2.72
CA PHE A 89 -9.94 -8.51 2.65
C PHE A 89 -10.92 -9.64 2.36
N ASP A 90 -12.17 -9.44 2.76
CA ASP A 90 -13.26 -10.34 2.42
C ASP A 90 -13.80 -10.00 1.03
N LEU A 91 -14.06 -11.01 0.19
CA LEU A 91 -14.49 -10.82 -1.20
C LEU A 91 -15.87 -10.14 -1.32
N ASP A 92 -16.70 -10.24 -0.29
CA ASP A 92 -18.00 -9.57 -0.17
C ASP A 92 -17.89 -8.13 0.38
N ALA A 93 -16.71 -7.75 0.94
CA ALA A 93 -16.40 -6.43 1.45
C ALA A 93 -15.06 -5.88 0.93
N PRO A 94 -14.85 -5.80 -0.41
CA PRO A 94 -13.52 -5.54 -1.00
C PRO A 94 -12.97 -4.14 -0.72
N GLN A 95 -13.79 -3.23 -0.18
CA GLN A 95 -13.35 -1.87 0.17
C GLN A 95 -12.79 -1.76 1.60
N ARG A 96 -12.84 -2.84 2.39
CA ARG A 96 -12.22 -2.91 3.70
C ARG A 96 -10.99 -3.79 3.64
N ILE A 97 -9.82 -3.17 3.64
CA ILE A 97 -8.53 -3.85 3.46
C ILE A 97 -7.72 -3.72 4.75
N THR A 98 -7.12 -4.81 5.18
CA THR A 98 -6.13 -4.81 6.25
C THR A 98 -4.76 -5.12 5.66
N LEU A 99 -3.80 -4.22 5.86
CA LEU A 99 -2.40 -4.41 5.56
C LEU A 99 -1.70 -4.82 6.86
N MET A 100 -1.20 -6.03 6.89
CA MET A 100 -0.42 -6.57 8.02
C MET A 100 1.04 -6.66 7.63
N ARG A 101 1.92 -6.24 8.53
CA ARG A 101 3.36 -6.43 8.44
C ARG A 101 3.84 -7.21 9.63
N SER A 102 4.77 -8.13 9.41
CA SER A 102 5.37 -8.97 10.45
C SER A 102 6.84 -9.22 10.15
N GLY A 103 7.68 -9.21 11.18
CA GLY A 103 9.13 -9.33 11.08
C GLY A 103 9.83 -8.14 11.72
N ALA A 104 10.76 -7.49 11.01
CA ALA A 104 11.46 -6.30 11.50
C ALA A 104 10.51 -5.13 11.81
N VAL A 105 9.38 -5.07 11.13
CA VAL A 105 8.25 -4.18 11.41
C VAL A 105 7.01 -5.02 11.67
N SER A 106 6.27 -4.68 12.73
CA SER A 106 4.97 -5.26 13.06
C SER A 106 3.89 -4.18 13.11
N THR A 107 2.84 -4.34 12.32
CA THR A 107 1.67 -3.44 12.31
C THR A 107 0.48 -4.12 11.62
N ALA A 108 -0.74 -3.63 11.89
CA ALA A 108 -1.96 -4.04 11.21
C ALA A 108 -2.83 -2.81 10.90
N MET A 109 -2.61 -2.20 9.76
CA MET A 109 -3.35 -1.02 9.31
C MET A 109 -4.62 -1.42 8.57
N THR A 110 -5.76 -0.90 8.99
CA THR A 110 -7.04 -1.12 8.30
C THR A 110 -7.43 0.12 7.51
N PHE A 111 -7.84 -0.08 6.28
CA PHE A 111 -8.30 0.95 5.35
C PHE A 111 -9.75 0.68 4.96
N GLU A 112 -10.61 1.59 5.30
CA GLU A 112 -12.02 1.60 4.93
C GLU A 112 -12.40 3.05 4.61
N PRO A 113 -13.10 3.33 3.48
CA PRO A 113 -13.37 4.69 3.05
C PRO A 113 -14.03 5.52 4.15
N GLN A 114 -13.45 6.68 4.47
CA GLN A 114 -13.93 7.65 5.44
C GLN A 114 -13.97 7.14 6.90
N GLN A 115 -13.38 5.99 7.21
CA GLN A 115 -13.25 5.48 8.58
C GLN A 115 -11.83 5.73 9.11
N ARG A 116 -11.76 6.02 10.41
CA ARG A 116 -10.49 6.17 11.15
C ARG A 116 -10.19 4.86 11.88
N HIS A 117 -9.01 4.35 11.67
CA HIS A 117 -8.54 3.14 12.36
C HIS A 117 -7.25 3.44 13.11
N VAL A 118 -7.22 3.08 14.39
CA VAL A 118 -6.05 3.22 15.25
C VAL A 118 -5.35 1.89 15.35
N THR A 119 -4.04 1.90 15.20
CA THR A 119 -3.18 0.72 15.33
C THR A 119 -1.85 1.08 15.95
N PHE A 120 -1.02 0.07 16.23
CA PHE A 120 0.36 0.24 16.66
C PHE A 120 1.31 -0.11 15.53
N TYR A 121 2.41 0.66 15.48
CA TYR A 121 3.56 0.39 14.64
C TYR A 121 4.72 0.03 15.56
N GLU A 122 5.25 -1.16 15.42
CA GLU A 122 6.25 -1.72 16.32
C GLU A 122 7.50 -2.13 15.55
N THR A 123 8.64 -1.80 16.12
CA THR A 123 9.97 -2.25 15.70
C THR A 123 10.73 -2.75 16.91
N ASP A 124 11.92 -3.30 16.74
CA ASP A 124 12.78 -3.73 17.84
C ASP A 124 13.15 -2.59 18.80
N TYR A 125 13.04 -1.32 18.37
CA TYR A 125 13.52 -0.15 19.11
C TYR A 125 12.42 0.71 19.69
N PHE A 126 11.23 0.74 19.08
CA PHE A 126 10.13 1.60 19.48
C PHE A 126 8.77 1.05 19.05
N SER A 127 7.76 1.49 19.78
CA SER A 127 6.35 1.28 19.44
C SER A 127 5.61 2.60 19.57
N PHE A 128 4.75 2.91 18.62
CA PHE A 128 3.90 4.09 18.65
C PHE A 128 2.54 3.85 18.00
N GLU A 129 1.58 4.67 18.40
CA GLU A 129 0.23 4.63 17.86
C GLU A 129 0.15 5.38 16.53
N LEU A 130 -0.49 4.74 15.54
CA LEU A 130 -0.86 5.34 14.26
C LEU A 130 -2.37 5.46 14.15
N CYS A 131 -2.84 6.49 13.46
CA CYS A 131 -4.20 6.55 12.95
C CYS A 131 -4.17 6.56 11.42
N THR A 132 -4.95 5.69 10.78
CA THR A 132 -5.10 5.63 9.33
C THR A 132 -6.49 6.06 8.91
N VAL A 133 -6.59 6.81 7.81
CA VAL A 133 -7.85 7.23 7.18
C VAL A 133 -7.73 6.98 5.69
N ALA A 134 -8.54 6.09 5.13
CA ALA A 134 -8.58 5.89 3.71
C ALA A 134 -9.52 6.90 3.04
N ALA A 135 -8.98 7.67 2.11
CA ALA A 135 -9.76 8.57 1.28
C ALA A 135 -10.38 7.85 0.08
N LYS A 136 -9.65 6.88 -0.48
CA LYS A 136 -10.11 6.07 -1.62
C LYS A 136 -9.61 4.65 -1.48
N VAL A 137 -10.49 3.69 -1.73
CA VAL A 137 -10.17 2.28 -1.92
C VAL A 137 -10.82 1.82 -3.22
N SER A 138 -10.01 1.45 -4.21
CA SER A 138 -10.46 0.85 -5.47
C SER A 138 -9.78 -0.51 -5.62
N ASN A 139 -10.51 -1.58 -5.39
CA ASN A 139 -10.00 -2.94 -5.31
C ASN A 139 -10.73 -3.84 -6.29
N SER A 140 -9.98 -4.43 -7.23
CA SER A 140 -10.43 -5.43 -8.20
C SER A 140 -9.68 -6.76 -8.07
N LEU A 141 -8.93 -6.95 -6.97
CA LEU A 141 -8.20 -8.19 -6.74
C LEU A 141 -9.16 -9.37 -6.57
N SER A 142 -8.80 -10.47 -7.20
CA SER A 142 -9.52 -11.73 -7.19
C SER A 142 -8.52 -12.89 -7.24
N ALA A 143 -8.99 -14.13 -7.22
CA ALA A 143 -8.12 -15.31 -7.42
C ALA A 143 -7.34 -15.29 -8.75
N ALA A 144 -7.79 -14.51 -9.74
CA ALA A 144 -7.15 -14.34 -11.04
C ALA A 144 -6.15 -13.17 -11.10
N GLY A 145 -5.84 -12.53 -9.96
CA GLY A 145 -5.07 -11.29 -9.91
C GLY A 145 -5.97 -10.06 -9.98
N GLY A 146 -5.44 -8.93 -10.45
CA GLY A 146 -6.16 -7.66 -10.56
C GLY A 146 -5.36 -6.47 -10.02
N THR A 147 -6.04 -5.39 -9.66
CA THR A 147 -5.42 -4.15 -9.19
C THR A 147 -6.02 -3.68 -7.87
N LEU A 148 -5.19 -3.02 -7.08
CA LEU A 148 -5.59 -2.26 -5.91
C LEU A 148 -5.03 -0.85 -6.02
N ASP A 149 -5.88 0.14 -5.80
CA ASP A 149 -5.53 1.56 -5.75
C ASP A 149 -6.07 2.14 -4.45
N LEU A 150 -5.17 2.58 -3.58
CA LEU A 150 -5.44 2.99 -2.21
C LEU A 150 -4.82 4.36 -1.95
N VAL A 151 -5.65 5.34 -1.58
CA VAL A 151 -5.20 6.66 -1.13
C VAL A 151 -5.56 6.81 0.33
N TYR A 152 -4.57 7.05 1.18
CA TYR A 152 -4.77 7.14 2.62
C TYR A 152 -3.83 8.15 3.29
N PHE A 153 -4.19 8.48 4.49
CA PHE A 153 -3.46 9.38 5.40
C PHE A 153 -3.03 8.60 6.63
N VAL A 154 -1.84 8.92 7.13
CA VAL A 154 -1.32 8.40 8.40
C VAL A 154 -1.08 9.56 9.34
N GLU A 155 -1.71 9.53 10.50
CA GLU A 155 -1.43 10.42 11.63
C GLU A 155 -0.54 9.71 12.64
N LEU A 156 0.50 10.39 13.10
CA LEU A 156 1.36 9.96 14.18
C LEU A 156 1.16 10.89 15.38
N ARG A 157 0.56 10.37 16.47
CA ARG A 157 0.30 11.15 17.70
C ARG A 157 -0.47 12.45 17.48
N GLY A 158 -1.27 12.53 16.42
CA GLY A 158 -2.05 13.71 16.05
C GLY A 158 -1.24 14.90 15.54
N ALA A 159 0.07 14.73 15.26
CA ALA A 159 0.95 15.84 14.89
C ALA A 159 1.29 15.86 13.39
N ASP A 160 1.71 14.76 12.81
CA ASP A 160 2.19 14.75 11.44
C ASP A 160 1.35 13.80 10.58
N MET A 161 1.08 14.20 9.35
CA MET A 161 0.35 13.38 8.38
C MET A 161 1.23 13.05 7.19
N GLU A 162 1.32 11.78 6.93
CA GLU A 162 1.81 11.25 5.67
C GLU A 162 0.62 10.93 4.77
N HIS A 163 0.67 11.39 3.54
CA HIS A 163 -0.29 11.07 2.50
C HIS A 163 0.33 10.04 1.58
N THR A 164 -0.34 8.92 1.40
CA THR A 164 0.18 7.83 0.58
C THR A 164 -0.82 7.47 -0.51
N HIS A 165 -0.31 7.37 -1.74
CA HIS A 165 -0.99 6.72 -2.85
C HIS A 165 -0.26 5.42 -3.16
N LEU A 166 -0.91 4.30 -2.87
CA LEU A 166 -0.42 2.95 -3.10
C LEU A 166 -1.17 2.32 -4.25
N SER A 167 -0.46 1.94 -5.30
CA SER A 167 -1.00 1.20 -6.44
C SER A 167 -0.33 -0.16 -6.56
N LEU A 168 -1.13 -1.21 -6.70
CA LEU A 168 -0.69 -2.58 -6.89
C LEU A 168 -1.29 -3.15 -8.17
N CYS A 169 -0.47 -3.84 -8.96
CA CYS A 169 -0.90 -4.73 -10.02
C CYS A 169 -0.42 -6.14 -9.68
N VAL A 170 -1.34 -7.11 -9.68
CA VAL A 170 -1.09 -8.50 -9.31
C VAL A 170 -1.42 -9.40 -10.47
N GLU A 171 -0.44 -10.15 -10.95
CA GLU A 171 -0.58 -11.05 -12.07
C GLU A 171 -0.15 -12.47 -11.69
N PRO A 172 -0.95 -13.52 -11.99
CA PRO A 172 -0.53 -14.90 -11.80
C PRO A 172 0.75 -15.22 -12.58
N CYS A 173 1.62 -16.04 -11.99
CA CYS A 173 2.84 -16.48 -12.63
C CYS A 173 3.05 -18.00 -12.45
N GLU A 174 3.88 -18.61 -13.30
CA GLU A 174 4.05 -20.08 -13.33
C GLU A 174 4.89 -20.63 -12.18
N SER A 175 5.67 -19.82 -11.50
CA SER A 175 6.58 -20.27 -10.44
C SER A 175 6.75 -19.22 -9.36
N ALA A 176 6.80 -19.68 -8.10
CA ALA A 176 7.16 -18.86 -6.94
C ALA A 176 8.69 -18.80 -6.69
N GLU A 177 9.52 -19.39 -7.59
CA GLU A 177 10.96 -19.44 -7.41
C GLU A 177 11.60 -18.07 -7.63
N GLU A 178 12.29 -17.63 -6.59
CA GLU A 178 13.10 -16.44 -6.35
C GLU A 178 12.44 -15.06 -6.55
N PRO A 179 12.59 -14.18 -5.56
CA PRO A 179 12.11 -12.80 -5.68
C PRO A 179 12.95 -12.05 -6.73
N VAL A 180 12.32 -11.65 -7.84
CA VAL A 180 12.94 -10.74 -8.80
C VAL A 180 12.77 -9.32 -8.26
N TYR A 181 13.79 -8.79 -7.59
CA TYR A 181 13.82 -7.39 -7.17
C TYR A 181 14.31 -6.54 -8.34
N THR A 182 13.40 -5.93 -9.06
CA THR A 182 13.77 -4.97 -10.10
C THR A 182 13.23 -3.59 -9.68
N GLN A 183 14.15 -2.67 -9.42
CA GLN A 183 13.83 -1.27 -9.28
C GLN A 183 13.44 -0.73 -10.66
N ILE A 184 12.20 -0.33 -10.84
CA ILE A 184 11.76 0.34 -12.06
C ILE A 184 12.16 1.81 -11.90
N THR A 185 13.37 2.16 -12.36
CA THR A 185 13.78 3.55 -12.47
C THR A 185 13.26 4.07 -13.80
N GLU A 186 12.17 4.82 -13.81
CA GLU A 186 11.85 5.67 -14.96
C GLU A 186 12.91 6.78 -15.00
N MET A 187 13.82 6.68 -15.95
CA MET A 187 14.68 7.79 -16.33
C MET A 187 13.79 8.83 -16.99
N ALA A 188 13.53 9.94 -16.29
CA ALA A 188 13.02 11.13 -16.94
C ALA A 188 14.07 11.58 -17.96
N ASP A 189 13.78 11.40 -19.25
CA ASP A 189 14.55 11.96 -20.34
C ASP A 189 14.56 13.47 -20.23
N ALA A 190 15.60 14.02 -19.63
CA ALA A 190 15.94 15.42 -19.73
C ALA A 190 16.51 15.66 -21.14
N GLU A 191 15.65 15.91 -22.10
CA GLU A 191 16.08 16.53 -23.37
C GLU A 191 16.65 17.91 -23.08
N ILE A 192 17.97 17.97 -23.07
CA ILE A 192 18.72 19.23 -23.15
C ILE A 192 18.53 19.79 -24.56
N ILE A 193 17.63 20.75 -24.69
CA ILE A 193 17.60 21.60 -25.90
C ILE A 193 18.69 22.66 -25.74
N ARG A 194 19.62 22.61 -26.70
CA ARG A 194 20.64 23.64 -26.93
C ARG A 194 20.02 24.93 -27.50
#